data_19831045f0f7257529ecd40c7e5aff4a
#
_entry.id   19831045f0f7257529ecd40c7e5aff4a
#
_cell.length_a   1.000
_cell.length_b   1.000
_cell.length_c   1.000
_cell.angle_alpha   90.00
_cell.angle_beta   90.00
_cell.angle_gamma   90.00
#
_symmetry.space_group_name_H-M   'P 1'
#
loop_
_entity.id
_entity.type
_entity.pdbx_description
1 polymer ?
#
loop_
_entity_poly.entity_id
_entity_poly.type
_entity_poly.pdbx_seq_one_letter_code
_entity_poly.pdbx_strand_id
1 'polypeptide(L)'
;MLISIDQRTPKCSHAGSKAREDAAIILDELGATAKNMECSYTEAFADIVHDLFAMNYELIRIAKECGPGDIAVLQFPYRCFLSFAGNKFVKNLHDRGAQSVLLIHDLDSLRRARALERMGQFTLSESLHCDIAFLRQFDWVISHNNQMTEYLASMGYPESKIINLDLFDYLGPACERAYKSVPRNVSFAGNLNPAKSGFIYDLKGFDMSKEVSIHLFGNGFVGNVDNYWISHGAVSPEELPSAMPNGFGLVWDGPSALTCTGVYGDYLRFNNPHKLSLYYASGLVPIVWSKSAAASFIKKTNSGFCIDSLSDLSRLIESCSINEYESKMANVKLIQDNVTKGYYLKKAINEVFSRTQ
;
A
#
# COMPACT_ATOMS: atom_id res chain seq x y z
N MET A 1 -14.79 -23.47 0.50
CA MET A 1 -14.10 -22.93 -0.71
C MET A 1 -13.61 -21.53 -0.42
N LEU A 2 -12.44 -21.11 -0.95
CA LEU A 2 -11.98 -19.71 -0.90
C LEU A 2 -12.50 -18.98 -2.13
N ILE A 3 -13.01 -17.74 -1.96
CA ILE A 3 -13.56 -16.91 -3.04
C ILE A 3 -12.85 -15.56 -2.97
N SER A 4 -12.22 -15.17 -4.07
CA SER A 4 -11.57 -13.85 -4.22
C SER A 4 -12.50 -12.90 -4.97
N ILE A 5 -12.81 -11.75 -4.38
CA ILE A 5 -13.72 -10.76 -4.96
C ILE A 5 -12.96 -9.45 -5.15
N ASP A 6 -12.81 -9.05 -6.40
CA ASP A 6 -12.19 -7.77 -6.77
C ASP A 6 -12.93 -7.12 -7.94
N GLN A 7 -12.67 -5.84 -8.15
CA GLN A 7 -13.12 -5.13 -9.34
C GLN A 7 -12.14 -5.35 -10.48
N ARG A 8 -12.63 -5.65 -11.69
CA ARG A 8 -11.79 -5.63 -12.89
C ARG A 8 -11.48 -4.20 -13.27
N THR A 9 -10.20 -3.89 -13.25
CA THR A 9 -9.69 -2.61 -13.76
C THR A 9 -9.10 -2.81 -15.15
N PRO A 10 -9.30 -1.87 -16.11
CA PRO A 10 -8.42 -1.83 -17.27
C PRO A 10 -6.98 -1.78 -16.80
N LYS A 11 -6.05 -2.42 -17.52
CA LYS A 11 -4.62 -2.40 -17.14
C LYS A 11 -4.15 -0.97 -16.94
N CYS A 12 -4.00 -0.58 -15.69
CA CYS A 12 -3.49 0.71 -15.28
C CYS A 12 -2.07 0.54 -14.74
N SER A 13 -1.13 1.29 -15.27
CA SER A 13 0.29 1.24 -14.87
C SER A 13 0.55 2.04 -13.59
N HIS A 14 -0.18 1.75 -12.50
CA HIS A 14 0.06 2.42 -11.21
C HIS A 14 0.10 1.42 -10.03
N ALA A 15 0.74 1.80 -8.94
CA ALA A 15 0.97 0.95 -7.77
C ALA A 15 -0.32 0.34 -7.17
N GLY A 16 -1.45 1.03 -7.25
CA GLY A 16 -2.72 0.53 -6.71
C GLY A 16 -3.29 -0.64 -7.51
N SER A 17 -3.16 -0.66 -8.85
CA SER A 17 -3.57 -1.81 -9.67
C SER A 17 -2.67 -3.01 -9.41
N LYS A 18 -1.34 -2.80 -9.35
CA LYS A 18 -0.37 -3.86 -9.07
C LYS A 18 -0.66 -4.58 -7.73
N ALA A 19 -0.93 -3.83 -6.66
CA ALA A 19 -1.22 -4.43 -5.35
C ALA A 19 -2.46 -5.34 -5.38
N ARG A 20 -3.50 -4.95 -6.13
CA ARG A 20 -4.72 -5.75 -6.27
C ARG A 20 -4.52 -6.96 -7.15
N GLU A 21 -3.82 -6.80 -8.27
CA GLU A 21 -3.49 -7.89 -9.18
C GLU A 21 -2.64 -8.94 -8.47
N ASP A 22 -1.61 -8.53 -7.72
CA ASP A 22 -0.79 -9.42 -6.93
C ASP A 22 -1.63 -10.17 -5.87
N ALA A 23 -2.52 -9.47 -5.16
CA ALA A 23 -3.40 -10.10 -4.20
C ALA A 23 -4.33 -11.13 -4.88
N ALA A 24 -4.87 -10.83 -6.05
CA ALA A 24 -5.71 -11.76 -6.81
C ALA A 24 -4.93 -13.01 -7.24
N ILE A 25 -3.69 -12.85 -7.72
CA ILE A 25 -2.80 -13.98 -8.08
C ILE A 25 -2.50 -14.83 -6.86
N ILE A 26 -2.15 -14.22 -5.73
CA ILE A 26 -1.84 -14.95 -4.49
C ILE A 26 -3.06 -15.73 -3.99
N LEU A 27 -4.24 -15.14 -4.06
CA LEU A 27 -5.48 -15.83 -3.68
C LEU A 27 -5.79 -16.99 -4.63
N ASP A 28 -5.55 -16.84 -5.93
CA ASP A 28 -5.67 -17.92 -6.92
C ASP A 28 -4.71 -19.06 -6.62
N GLU A 29 -3.44 -18.79 -6.29
CA GLU A 29 -2.46 -19.79 -5.86
C GLU A 29 -2.88 -20.53 -4.58
N LEU A 30 -3.70 -19.93 -3.73
CA LEU A 30 -4.32 -20.56 -2.57
C LEU A 30 -5.61 -21.34 -2.91
N GLY A 31 -5.95 -21.42 -4.20
CA GLY A 31 -7.13 -22.14 -4.70
C GLY A 31 -8.42 -21.34 -4.63
N ALA A 32 -8.35 -20.01 -4.60
CA ALA A 32 -9.54 -19.19 -4.60
C ALA A 32 -10.24 -19.18 -5.96
N THR A 33 -11.57 -19.24 -5.95
CA THR A 33 -12.37 -18.95 -7.13
C THR A 33 -12.52 -17.44 -7.30
N ALA A 34 -11.99 -16.90 -8.39
CA ALA A 34 -12.08 -15.47 -8.69
C ALA A 34 -13.50 -15.07 -9.12
N LYS A 35 -14.02 -14.03 -8.50
CA LYS A 35 -15.28 -13.36 -8.83
C LYS A 35 -14.99 -11.87 -9.02
N ASN A 36 -15.05 -11.40 -10.27
CA ASN A 36 -14.71 -10.04 -10.59
C ASN A 36 -15.98 -9.20 -10.82
N MET A 37 -15.97 -7.99 -10.26
CA MET A 37 -16.97 -6.97 -10.52
C MET A 37 -16.49 -6.10 -11.67
N GLU A 38 -17.23 -6.07 -12.77
CA GLU A 38 -16.87 -5.26 -13.95
C GLU A 38 -17.21 -3.79 -13.70
N CYS A 39 -16.30 -2.87 -14.09
CA CYS A 39 -16.58 -1.43 -14.07
C CYS A 39 -15.98 -0.73 -15.29
N SER A 40 -16.60 0.38 -15.70
CA SER A 40 -16.23 1.12 -16.91
C SER A 40 -14.96 1.97 -16.75
N TYR A 41 -14.64 2.37 -15.53
CA TYR A 41 -13.50 3.27 -15.20
C TYR A 41 -13.49 4.62 -15.92
N THR A 42 -14.62 5.06 -16.44
CA THR A 42 -14.75 6.40 -17.04
C THR A 42 -15.21 7.41 -16.00
N GLU A 43 -15.02 8.69 -16.27
CA GLU A 43 -15.55 9.79 -15.44
C GLU A 43 -16.90 10.30 -15.96
N ALA A 44 -17.45 9.70 -17.01
CA ALA A 44 -18.76 10.05 -17.53
C ALA A 44 -19.84 9.72 -16.49
N PHE A 45 -20.73 10.67 -16.24
CA PHE A 45 -21.78 10.51 -15.22
C PHE A 45 -22.65 9.26 -15.42
N ALA A 46 -23.01 8.96 -16.66
CA ALA A 46 -23.80 7.77 -17.01
C ALA A 46 -23.07 6.46 -16.63
N ASP A 47 -21.76 6.38 -16.86
CA ASP A 47 -20.94 5.22 -16.52
C ASP A 47 -20.75 5.09 -15.02
N ILE A 48 -20.58 6.21 -14.30
CA ILE A 48 -20.52 6.22 -12.84
C ILE A 48 -21.82 5.67 -12.23
N VAL A 49 -22.97 6.10 -12.77
CA VAL A 49 -24.28 5.60 -12.33
C VAL A 49 -24.45 4.12 -12.68
N HIS A 50 -24.04 3.70 -13.87
CA HIS A 50 -24.06 2.28 -14.27
C HIS A 50 -23.21 1.44 -13.32
N ASP A 51 -21.94 1.83 -13.10
CA ASP A 51 -21.01 1.12 -12.21
C ASP A 51 -21.53 1.04 -10.79
N LEU A 52 -22.18 2.13 -10.30
CA LEU A 52 -22.79 2.17 -8.98
C LEU A 52 -23.80 1.03 -8.78
N PHE A 53 -24.69 0.82 -9.75
CA PHE A 53 -25.70 -0.23 -9.66
C PHE A 53 -25.13 -1.61 -9.99
N ALA A 54 -24.35 -1.74 -11.06
CA ALA A 54 -23.84 -3.00 -11.56
C ALA A 54 -22.91 -3.68 -10.53
N MET A 55 -21.93 -2.95 -10.01
CA MET A 55 -20.96 -3.50 -9.05
C MET A 55 -21.62 -3.91 -7.73
N ASN A 56 -22.51 -3.07 -7.20
CA ASN A 56 -23.17 -3.39 -5.94
C ASN A 56 -24.21 -4.51 -6.08
N TYR A 57 -24.86 -4.63 -7.24
CA TYR A 57 -25.72 -5.77 -7.56
C TYR A 57 -24.91 -7.06 -7.65
N GLU A 58 -23.78 -7.03 -8.36
CA GLU A 58 -22.90 -8.17 -8.55
C GLU A 58 -22.34 -8.67 -7.20
N LEU A 59 -21.91 -7.76 -6.34
CA LEU A 59 -21.45 -8.10 -4.99
C LEU A 59 -22.53 -8.90 -4.20
N ILE A 60 -23.78 -8.43 -4.25
CA ILE A 60 -24.91 -9.10 -3.60
C ILE A 60 -25.19 -10.46 -4.26
N ARG A 61 -25.03 -10.57 -5.58
CA ARG A 61 -25.22 -11.83 -6.35
C ARG A 61 -24.17 -12.86 -5.96
N ILE A 62 -22.89 -12.46 -5.89
CA ILE A 62 -21.78 -13.32 -5.48
C ILE A 62 -22.04 -13.92 -4.10
N ALA A 63 -22.49 -13.14 -3.13
CA ALA A 63 -22.80 -13.66 -1.80
C ALA A 63 -23.88 -14.75 -1.80
N LYS A 64 -24.82 -14.71 -2.76
CA LYS A 64 -25.87 -15.74 -2.89
C LYS A 64 -25.36 -17.04 -3.49
N GLU A 65 -24.19 -17.06 -4.11
CA GLU A 65 -23.55 -18.26 -4.66
C GLU A 65 -22.68 -18.99 -3.62
N CYS A 66 -22.35 -18.33 -2.50
CA CYS A 66 -21.59 -18.93 -1.42
C CYS A 66 -22.43 -19.91 -0.61
N GLY A 67 -21.78 -20.89 0.02
CA GLY A 67 -22.38 -21.90 0.86
C GLY A 67 -21.67 -22.07 2.22
N PRO A 68 -22.14 -23.03 3.06
CA PRO A 68 -21.56 -23.25 4.37
C PRO A 68 -20.06 -23.58 4.30
N GLY A 69 -19.26 -22.90 5.14
CA GLY A 69 -17.81 -23.08 5.20
C GLY A 69 -17.01 -22.36 4.09
N ASP A 70 -17.68 -21.66 3.19
CA ASP A 70 -16.97 -20.80 2.22
C ASP A 70 -16.41 -19.55 2.92
N ILE A 71 -15.28 -19.05 2.41
CA ILE A 71 -14.64 -17.83 2.87
C ILE A 71 -14.52 -16.87 1.69
N ALA A 72 -15.21 -15.74 1.76
CA ALA A 72 -15.23 -14.71 0.74
C ALA A 72 -14.31 -13.53 1.12
N VAL A 73 -13.24 -13.32 0.36
CA VAL A 73 -12.27 -12.23 0.53
C VAL A 73 -12.63 -11.09 -0.42
N LEU A 74 -13.04 -9.96 0.13
CA LEU A 74 -13.32 -8.73 -0.62
C LEU A 74 -12.16 -7.77 -0.54
N GLN A 75 -11.61 -7.36 -1.68
CA GLN A 75 -10.58 -6.32 -1.75
C GLN A 75 -11.22 -4.91 -1.65
N PHE A 76 -10.82 -4.13 -0.65
CA PHE A 76 -11.40 -2.82 -0.31
C PHE A 76 -10.39 -1.68 -0.39
N PRO A 77 -10.78 -0.46 -0.81
CA PRO A 77 -12.09 -0.06 -1.32
C PRO A 77 -12.33 -0.52 -2.76
N TYR A 78 -13.57 -0.62 -3.17
CA TYR A 78 -13.93 -0.75 -4.57
C TYR A 78 -14.68 0.49 -5.07
N ARG A 79 -14.63 0.74 -6.37
CA ARG A 79 -15.27 1.92 -6.98
C ARG A 79 -16.78 1.89 -6.74
N CYS A 80 -17.35 3.07 -6.54
CA CYS A 80 -18.81 3.22 -6.34
C CYS A 80 -19.36 2.40 -5.15
N PHE A 81 -18.56 2.25 -4.10
CA PHE A 81 -18.98 1.56 -2.88
C PHE A 81 -20.25 2.15 -2.27
N LEU A 82 -21.22 1.29 -1.97
CA LEU A 82 -22.41 1.61 -1.19
C LEU A 82 -22.44 0.75 0.08
N SER A 83 -22.42 1.40 1.25
CA SER A 83 -22.45 0.70 2.54
C SER A 83 -23.66 -0.23 2.68
N PHE A 84 -24.82 0.14 2.13
CA PHE A 84 -26.00 -0.71 2.10
C PHE A 84 -25.78 -2.03 1.35
N ALA A 85 -25.15 -1.97 0.17
CA ALA A 85 -24.87 -3.17 -0.62
C ALA A 85 -23.83 -4.06 0.07
N GLY A 86 -22.82 -3.44 0.69
CA GLY A 86 -21.82 -4.15 1.48
C GLY A 86 -22.44 -4.85 2.70
N ASN A 87 -23.31 -4.17 3.44
CA ASN A 87 -24.04 -4.77 4.56
C ASN A 87 -24.91 -5.96 4.12
N LYS A 88 -25.58 -5.81 2.97
CA LYS A 88 -26.40 -6.90 2.40
C LYS A 88 -25.55 -8.07 1.90
N PHE A 89 -24.37 -7.79 1.36
CA PHE A 89 -23.39 -8.80 0.98
C PHE A 89 -23.00 -9.66 2.19
N VAL A 90 -22.52 -9.03 3.27
CA VAL A 90 -22.10 -9.76 4.48
C VAL A 90 -23.26 -10.52 5.10
N LYS A 91 -24.44 -9.88 5.20
CA LYS A 91 -25.65 -10.57 5.71
C LYS A 91 -25.97 -11.84 4.87
N ASN A 92 -25.91 -11.75 3.54
CA ASN A 92 -26.20 -12.90 2.69
C ASN A 92 -25.17 -14.02 2.88
N LEU A 93 -23.88 -13.71 3.13
CA LEU A 93 -22.86 -14.71 3.46
C LEU A 93 -23.20 -15.42 4.76
N HIS A 94 -23.49 -14.67 5.84
CA HIS A 94 -23.85 -15.22 7.15
C HIS A 94 -25.11 -16.08 7.10
N ASP A 95 -26.17 -15.63 6.40
CA ASP A 95 -27.41 -16.37 6.21
C ASP A 95 -27.17 -17.75 5.54
N ARG A 96 -26.01 -17.92 4.87
CA ARG A 96 -25.60 -19.13 4.17
C ARG A 96 -24.51 -19.93 4.87
N GLY A 97 -24.06 -19.49 6.03
CA GLY A 97 -22.97 -20.11 6.79
C GLY A 97 -21.58 -19.91 6.18
N ALA A 98 -21.42 -18.92 5.31
CA ALA A 98 -20.15 -18.48 4.77
C ALA A 98 -19.55 -17.35 5.63
N GLN A 99 -18.22 -17.20 5.58
CA GLN A 99 -17.49 -16.16 6.29
C GLN A 99 -17.02 -15.07 5.36
N SER A 100 -16.87 -13.86 5.90
CA SER A 100 -16.46 -12.66 5.20
C SER A 100 -15.10 -12.17 5.68
N VAL A 101 -14.19 -11.90 4.74
CA VAL A 101 -12.88 -11.29 4.97
C VAL A 101 -12.77 -10.01 4.16
N LEU A 102 -12.33 -8.93 4.78
CA LEU A 102 -12.04 -7.68 4.10
C LEU A 102 -10.54 -7.46 4.04
N LEU A 103 -9.97 -7.43 2.84
CA LEU A 103 -8.57 -7.05 2.61
C LEU A 103 -8.51 -5.54 2.32
N ILE A 104 -7.93 -4.77 3.23
CA ILE A 104 -7.80 -3.33 3.07
C ILE A 104 -6.57 -3.02 2.21
N HIS A 105 -6.77 -2.33 1.08
CA HIS A 105 -5.70 -1.72 0.29
C HIS A 105 -5.51 -0.25 0.62
N ASP A 106 -6.61 0.46 0.92
CA ASP A 106 -6.62 1.85 1.36
C ASP A 106 -7.83 2.11 2.25
N LEU A 107 -7.68 3.04 3.17
CA LEU A 107 -8.76 3.57 3.99
C LEU A 107 -8.90 5.07 3.69
N ASP A 108 -9.62 5.37 2.60
CA ASP A 108 -9.73 6.72 2.06
C ASP A 108 -10.37 7.71 3.04
N SER A 109 -11.33 7.26 3.84
CA SER A 109 -11.91 8.08 4.91
C SER A 109 -10.87 8.49 5.95
N LEU A 110 -10.00 7.58 6.38
CA LEU A 110 -8.91 7.89 7.31
C LEU A 110 -7.91 8.86 6.69
N ARG A 111 -7.54 8.65 5.42
CA ARG A 111 -6.65 9.53 4.68
C ARG A 111 -7.22 10.95 4.58
N ARG A 112 -8.51 11.09 4.23
CA ARG A 112 -9.21 12.37 4.09
C ARG A 112 -9.54 13.01 5.43
N ALA A 113 -9.92 12.24 6.47
CA ALA A 113 -10.24 12.73 7.79
C ALA A 113 -9.12 13.61 8.36
N ARG A 114 -7.88 13.12 8.30
CA ARG A 114 -6.70 13.85 8.79
C ARG A 114 -6.46 15.18 8.06
N ALA A 115 -6.75 15.25 6.76
CA ALA A 115 -6.64 16.49 6.01
C ALA A 115 -7.67 17.52 6.43
N LEU A 116 -8.89 17.10 6.68
CA LEU A 116 -10.02 18.00 6.96
C LEU A 116 -10.11 18.39 8.43
N GLU A 117 -9.64 17.55 9.37
CA GLU A 117 -9.39 17.96 10.75
C GLU A 117 -8.48 19.19 10.82
N ARG A 118 -7.42 19.22 9.99
CA ARG A 118 -6.51 20.36 9.88
C ARG A 118 -7.12 21.59 9.23
N MET A 119 -8.11 21.42 8.37
CA MET A 119 -8.83 22.53 7.71
C MET A 119 -10.02 23.03 8.53
N GLY A 120 -10.30 22.46 9.71
CA GLY A 120 -11.42 22.81 10.55
C GLY A 120 -12.80 22.42 9.98
N GLN A 121 -12.84 21.48 9.03
CA GLN A 121 -14.07 20.98 8.42
C GLN A 121 -14.53 19.69 9.11
N PHE A 122 -15.59 19.77 9.89
CA PHE A 122 -16.11 18.69 10.74
C PHE A 122 -16.89 17.57 10.03
N THR A 123 -17.09 17.63 8.72
CA THR A 123 -17.97 16.69 7.99
C THR A 123 -17.39 15.29 7.76
N LEU A 124 -16.17 14.99 8.23
CA LEU A 124 -15.51 13.72 7.98
C LEU A 124 -15.64 12.68 9.06
N SER A 125 -15.95 13.07 10.25
CA SER A 125 -16.27 12.13 11.32
C SER A 125 -17.38 11.17 10.88
N GLU A 126 -18.37 11.64 10.13
CA GLU A 126 -19.48 10.82 9.60
C GLU A 126 -18.99 9.80 8.56
N SER A 127 -18.17 10.18 7.60
CA SER A 127 -17.65 9.27 6.58
C SER A 127 -16.78 8.16 7.20
N LEU A 128 -15.92 8.53 8.16
CA LEU A 128 -15.08 7.59 8.87
C LEU A 128 -15.90 6.63 9.74
N HIS A 129 -16.95 7.13 10.43
CA HIS A 129 -17.87 6.28 11.19
C HIS A 129 -18.63 5.31 10.29
N CYS A 130 -18.99 5.71 9.06
CA CYS A 130 -19.62 4.82 8.09
C CYS A 130 -18.69 3.69 7.66
N ASP A 131 -17.40 3.99 7.38
CA ASP A 131 -16.43 2.97 7.02
C ASP A 131 -16.20 2.00 8.19
N ILE A 132 -16.00 2.49 9.40
CA ILE A 132 -15.84 1.63 10.59
C ILE A 132 -17.10 0.79 10.84
N ALA A 133 -18.29 1.36 10.69
CA ALA A 133 -19.54 0.62 10.81
C ALA A 133 -19.66 -0.48 9.76
N PHE A 134 -19.18 -0.23 8.54
CA PHE A 134 -19.10 -1.24 7.48
C PHE A 134 -18.06 -2.32 7.80
N LEU A 135 -16.84 -1.95 8.17
CA LEU A 135 -15.79 -2.89 8.55
C LEU A 135 -16.24 -3.87 9.63
N ARG A 136 -17.02 -3.38 10.63
CA ARG A 136 -17.55 -4.19 11.74
C ARG A 136 -18.50 -5.31 11.32
N GLN A 137 -19.02 -5.29 10.12
CA GLN A 137 -19.89 -6.35 9.60
C GLN A 137 -19.10 -7.63 9.28
N PHE A 138 -17.80 -7.48 8.90
CA PHE A 138 -16.97 -8.58 8.48
C PHE A 138 -16.53 -9.46 9.65
N ASP A 139 -16.38 -10.76 9.39
CA ASP A 139 -15.84 -11.69 10.37
C ASP A 139 -14.37 -11.42 10.63
N TRP A 140 -13.61 -11.09 9.57
CA TRP A 140 -12.20 -10.79 9.62
C TRP A 140 -11.85 -9.57 8.77
N VAL A 141 -10.90 -8.78 9.26
CA VAL A 141 -10.29 -7.67 8.51
C VAL A 141 -8.79 -7.87 8.47
N ILE A 142 -8.22 -7.88 7.26
CA ILE A 142 -6.79 -7.84 7.06
C ILE A 142 -6.37 -6.37 6.96
N SER A 143 -5.74 -5.86 8.02
CA SER A 143 -5.22 -4.50 8.12
C SER A 143 -3.77 -4.44 7.66
N HIS A 144 -3.25 -3.23 7.46
CA HIS A 144 -1.89 -3.06 6.96
C HIS A 144 -0.82 -3.48 7.99
N ASN A 145 -0.99 -3.06 9.27
CA ASN A 145 0.03 -3.17 10.31
C ASN A 145 -0.57 -2.89 11.69
N ASN A 146 0.25 -2.98 12.74
CA ASN A 146 -0.20 -2.74 14.12
C ASN A 146 -0.77 -1.32 14.32
N GLN A 147 -0.21 -0.28 13.70
CA GLN A 147 -0.69 1.09 13.87
C GLN A 147 -2.10 1.28 13.31
N MET A 148 -2.39 0.67 12.15
CA MET A 148 -3.75 0.66 11.61
C MET A 148 -4.67 -0.20 12.49
N THR A 149 -4.20 -1.34 12.98
CA THR A 149 -4.97 -2.19 13.91
C THR A 149 -5.34 -1.45 15.18
N GLU A 150 -4.38 -0.81 15.85
CA GLU A 150 -4.60 0.00 17.05
C GLU A 150 -5.60 1.14 16.78
N TYR A 151 -5.48 1.78 15.63
CA TYR A 151 -6.42 2.82 15.20
C TYR A 151 -7.83 2.27 15.03
N LEU A 152 -8.04 1.17 14.32
CA LEU A 152 -9.33 0.53 14.15
C LEU A 152 -9.92 0.06 15.49
N ALA A 153 -9.08 -0.48 16.37
CA ALA A 153 -9.48 -0.88 17.73
C ALA A 153 -9.93 0.33 18.57
N SER A 154 -9.21 1.45 18.50
CA SER A 154 -9.59 2.70 19.19
C SER A 154 -10.94 3.26 18.71
N MET A 155 -11.31 2.97 17.45
CA MET A 155 -12.63 3.28 16.88
C MET A 155 -13.68 2.22 17.19
N GLY A 156 -13.33 1.23 18.04
CA GLY A 156 -14.22 0.19 18.56
C GLY A 156 -14.41 -1.01 17.64
N TYR A 157 -13.47 -1.26 16.70
CA TYR A 157 -13.45 -2.54 15.99
C TYR A 157 -12.82 -3.61 16.90
N PRO A 158 -13.36 -4.85 16.97
CA PRO A 158 -12.78 -5.90 17.81
C PRO A 158 -11.41 -6.31 17.32
N GLU A 159 -10.38 -6.06 18.11
CA GLU A 159 -8.99 -6.38 17.75
C GLU A 159 -8.79 -7.88 17.42
N SER A 160 -9.53 -8.75 18.12
CA SER A 160 -9.50 -10.20 17.88
C SER A 160 -9.94 -10.62 16.47
N LYS A 161 -10.63 -9.75 15.74
CA LYS A 161 -11.07 -9.94 14.36
C LYS A 161 -10.13 -9.30 13.32
N ILE A 162 -9.02 -8.70 13.77
CA ILE A 162 -8.04 -8.07 12.87
C ILE A 162 -6.83 -9.00 12.70
N ILE A 163 -6.35 -9.08 11.47
CA ILE A 163 -5.12 -9.78 11.09
C ILE A 163 -4.20 -8.78 10.43
N ASN A 164 -2.94 -8.72 10.86
CA ASN A 164 -1.96 -7.83 10.26
C ASN A 164 -1.34 -8.45 9.01
N LEU A 165 -1.34 -7.69 7.92
CA LEU A 165 -0.64 -8.05 6.68
C LEU A 165 0.89 -7.95 6.85
N ASP A 166 1.38 -7.00 7.64
CA ASP A 166 2.76 -6.59 7.83
C ASP A 166 3.34 -5.81 6.64
N LEU A 167 3.32 -6.38 5.42
CA LEU A 167 3.67 -5.74 4.16
C LEU A 167 2.70 -6.18 3.05
N PHE A 168 2.52 -5.36 2.04
CA PHE A 168 1.99 -5.84 0.76
C PHE A 168 3.04 -6.68 0.05
N ASP A 169 2.61 -7.70 -0.66
CA ASP A 169 3.48 -8.42 -1.58
C ASP A 169 3.72 -7.61 -2.86
N TYR A 170 4.77 -7.94 -3.58
CA TYR A 170 5.09 -7.38 -4.88
C TYR A 170 5.65 -8.51 -5.74
N LEU A 171 4.75 -9.21 -6.42
CA LEU A 171 5.10 -10.40 -7.18
C LEU A 171 5.98 -10.07 -8.39
N GLY A 172 6.97 -10.90 -8.62
CA GLY A 172 7.90 -10.76 -9.73
C GLY A 172 9.25 -11.41 -9.44
N PRO A 173 10.17 -11.36 -10.40
CA PRO A 173 11.52 -11.86 -10.18
C PRO A 173 12.26 -10.99 -9.17
N ALA A 174 12.97 -11.62 -8.25
CA ALA A 174 13.85 -10.92 -7.33
C ALA A 174 15.03 -10.29 -8.11
N CYS A 175 15.31 -9.01 -7.84
CA CYS A 175 16.43 -8.32 -8.45
C CYS A 175 17.69 -8.54 -7.63
N GLU A 176 18.68 -9.22 -8.21
CA GLU A 176 19.98 -9.32 -7.57
C GLU A 176 20.77 -8.02 -7.72
N ARG A 177 21.45 -7.61 -6.65
CA ARG A 177 22.23 -6.38 -6.59
C ARG A 177 23.68 -6.68 -6.26
N ALA A 178 24.59 -6.25 -7.13
CA ALA A 178 26.03 -6.30 -6.89
C ALA A 178 26.55 -4.90 -6.58
N TYR A 179 27.36 -4.76 -5.54
CA TYR A 179 27.99 -3.51 -5.14
C TYR A 179 29.39 -3.78 -4.54
N LYS A 180 30.30 -2.83 -4.72
CA LYS A 180 31.68 -2.88 -4.14
C LYS A 180 31.88 -1.83 -3.05
N SER A 181 31.00 -0.85 -2.99
CA SER A 181 30.95 0.23 -2.01
C SER A 181 29.49 0.59 -1.77
N VAL A 182 29.20 1.36 -0.74
CA VAL A 182 27.84 1.88 -0.49
C VAL A 182 27.41 2.72 -1.69
N PRO A 183 26.33 2.32 -2.41
CA PRO A 183 25.83 3.12 -3.53
C PRO A 183 25.27 4.44 -3.03
N ARG A 184 25.38 5.49 -3.85
CA ARG A 184 24.92 6.84 -3.51
C ARG A 184 23.68 7.25 -4.32
N ASN A 185 22.87 6.26 -4.72
CA ASN A 185 21.62 6.49 -5.44
C ASN A 185 20.43 6.33 -4.51
N VAL A 186 19.48 7.25 -4.62
CA VAL A 186 18.18 7.19 -3.93
C VAL A 186 17.08 7.15 -4.98
N SER A 187 16.30 6.10 -5.01
CA SER A 187 15.16 5.97 -5.92
C SER A 187 13.86 6.37 -5.22
N PHE A 188 13.07 7.21 -5.88
CA PHE A 188 11.69 7.51 -5.50
C PHE A 188 10.76 7.14 -6.65
N ALA A 189 9.78 6.28 -6.38
CA ALA A 189 8.78 5.85 -7.34
C ALA A 189 7.37 6.26 -6.88
N GLY A 190 6.63 6.91 -7.78
CA GLY A 190 5.25 7.31 -7.50
C GLY A 190 4.74 8.46 -8.36
N ASN A 191 3.64 9.06 -7.93
CA ASN A 191 3.12 10.26 -8.56
C ASN A 191 3.98 11.47 -8.16
N LEU A 192 4.65 12.07 -9.14
CA LEU A 192 5.59 13.19 -8.95
C LEU A 192 4.91 14.57 -8.99
N ASN A 193 3.57 14.61 -9.07
CA ASN A 193 2.84 15.88 -9.03
C ASN A 193 3.08 16.62 -7.71
N PRO A 194 3.33 17.93 -7.72
CA PRO A 194 3.57 18.74 -6.52
C PRO A 194 2.49 18.62 -5.44
N ALA A 195 1.23 18.40 -5.83
CA ALA A 195 0.13 18.21 -4.88
C ALA A 195 0.28 16.95 -4.02
N LYS A 196 0.99 15.91 -4.51
CA LYS A 196 1.25 14.66 -3.77
C LYS A 196 2.67 14.56 -3.24
N SER A 197 3.65 14.91 -4.05
CA SER A 197 5.08 14.76 -3.77
C SER A 197 5.79 16.11 -3.75
N GLY A 198 5.16 17.11 -3.10
CA GLY A 198 5.69 18.47 -2.96
C GLY A 198 7.08 18.51 -2.33
N PHE A 199 7.39 17.56 -1.45
CA PHE A 199 8.71 17.41 -0.84
C PHE A 199 9.86 17.34 -1.85
N ILE A 200 9.64 16.79 -3.06
CA ILE A 200 10.65 16.72 -4.14
C ILE A 200 11.10 18.15 -4.52
N TYR A 201 10.15 19.06 -4.59
CA TYR A 201 10.37 20.46 -4.97
C TYR A 201 10.90 21.30 -3.81
N ASP A 202 10.49 20.97 -2.59
CA ASP A 202 10.99 21.53 -1.34
C ASP A 202 12.46 21.13 -1.11
N LEU A 203 12.80 19.87 -1.37
CA LEU A 203 14.15 19.32 -1.22
C LEU A 203 15.18 20.00 -2.11
N LYS A 204 14.79 20.57 -3.25
CA LYS A 204 15.67 21.37 -4.11
C LYS A 204 16.21 22.63 -3.42
N GLY A 205 15.56 23.10 -2.36
CA GLY A 205 16.04 24.19 -1.52
C GLY A 205 17.11 23.82 -0.50
N PHE A 206 17.40 22.52 -0.35
CA PHE A 206 18.41 22.03 0.58
C PHE A 206 19.76 21.87 -0.12
N ASP A 207 20.83 22.06 0.63
CA ASP A 207 22.19 21.80 0.17
C ASP A 207 22.44 20.29 0.17
N MET A 208 22.06 19.64 -0.93
CA MET A 208 22.28 18.23 -1.14
C MET A 208 23.71 17.96 -1.58
N SER A 209 24.32 16.93 -1.02
CA SER A 209 25.64 16.48 -1.47
C SER A 209 25.64 16.14 -2.97
N LYS A 210 26.65 16.65 -3.68
CA LYS A 210 26.87 16.36 -5.12
C LYS A 210 27.14 14.89 -5.43
N GLU A 211 27.40 14.11 -4.41
CA GLU A 211 27.71 12.70 -4.56
C GLU A 211 26.46 11.79 -4.45
N VAL A 212 25.31 12.35 -4.02
CA VAL A 212 24.05 11.64 -3.91
C VAL A 212 23.15 11.95 -5.10
N SER A 213 22.77 10.94 -5.86
CA SER A 213 21.88 11.06 -7.01
C SER A 213 20.45 10.62 -6.63
N ILE A 214 19.45 11.43 -7.00
CA ILE A 214 18.03 11.13 -6.76
C ILE A 214 17.38 10.73 -8.08
N HIS A 215 16.91 9.51 -8.15
CA HIS A 215 16.27 8.91 -9.33
C HIS A 215 14.75 8.92 -9.14
N LEU A 216 14.05 9.65 -10.02
CA LEU A 216 12.60 9.80 -9.99
C LEU A 216 11.94 8.92 -11.04
N PHE A 217 11.02 8.06 -10.60
CA PHE A 217 10.23 7.18 -11.45
C PHE A 217 8.74 7.51 -11.30
N GLY A 218 8.10 7.93 -12.37
CA GLY A 218 6.67 8.24 -12.37
C GLY A 218 6.30 9.43 -13.25
N ASN A 219 5.00 9.74 -13.24
CA ASN A 219 4.42 10.85 -13.99
C ASN A 219 4.23 12.09 -13.12
N GLY A 220 4.08 13.25 -13.79
CA GLY A 220 3.70 14.51 -13.16
C GLY A 220 4.86 15.31 -12.59
N PHE A 221 6.11 14.97 -12.94
CA PHE A 221 7.26 15.81 -12.57
C PHE A 221 7.20 17.14 -13.31
N VAL A 222 7.30 18.24 -12.56
CA VAL A 222 7.29 19.60 -13.07
C VAL A 222 8.59 20.29 -12.65
N GLY A 223 9.51 20.48 -13.56
CA GLY A 223 10.76 21.17 -13.27
C GLY A 223 11.93 20.67 -14.11
N ASN A 224 13.05 21.36 -13.97
CA ASN A 224 14.27 20.96 -14.65
C ASN A 224 14.99 19.88 -13.83
N VAL A 225 15.53 18.88 -14.52
CA VAL A 225 16.52 17.95 -13.98
C VAL A 225 17.86 18.69 -13.95
N ASP A 226 18.60 18.51 -12.88
CA ASP A 226 19.97 18.97 -12.72
C ASP A 226 20.90 17.78 -12.43
N ASN A 227 22.15 18.04 -12.09
CA ASN A 227 23.16 16.99 -11.92
C ASN A 227 22.83 15.96 -10.80
N TYR A 228 21.84 16.23 -9.92
CA TYR A 228 21.46 15.36 -8.79
C TYR A 228 20.12 14.67 -9.02
N TRP A 229 19.27 15.24 -9.88
CA TRP A 229 17.92 14.78 -10.14
C TRP A 229 17.85 14.14 -11.52
N ILE A 230 17.56 12.84 -11.53
CA ILE A 230 17.46 12.06 -12.76
C ILE A 230 16.02 11.57 -12.90
N SER A 231 15.28 12.13 -13.85
CA SER A 231 13.92 11.70 -14.12
C SER A 231 13.91 10.62 -15.20
N HIS A 232 13.31 9.47 -14.87
CA HIS A 232 13.18 8.32 -15.76
C HIS A 232 11.79 8.23 -16.41
N GLY A 233 10.84 9.12 -16.02
CA GLY A 233 9.46 9.02 -16.44
C GLY A 233 8.73 7.83 -15.82
N ALA A 234 7.60 7.48 -16.41
CA ALA A 234 6.84 6.31 -15.98
C ALA A 234 7.45 5.03 -16.55
N VAL A 235 7.63 4.06 -15.68
CA VAL A 235 8.09 2.69 -15.99
C VAL A 235 6.99 1.74 -15.51
N SER A 236 6.76 0.65 -16.24
CA SER A 236 5.74 -0.34 -15.85
C SER A 236 6.06 -0.96 -14.48
N PRO A 237 5.07 -1.34 -13.67
CA PRO A 237 5.30 -1.97 -12.37
C PRO A 237 6.19 -3.22 -12.45
N GLU A 238 6.10 -3.97 -13.55
CA GLU A 238 6.88 -5.19 -13.77
C GLU A 238 8.37 -4.90 -14.05
N GLU A 239 8.66 -3.83 -14.77
CA GLU A 239 10.01 -3.43 -15.16
C GLU A 239 10.68 -2.56 -14.07
N LEU A 240 9.88 -1.87 -13.27
CA LEU A 240 10.35 -0.88 -12.30
C LEU A 240 11.40 -1.44 -11.30
N PRO A 241 11.26 -2.69 -10.76
CA PRO A 241 12.29 -3.24 -9.89
C PRO A 241 13.66 -3.33 -10.52
N SER A 242 13.77 -3.71 -11.80
CA SER A 242 15.04 -3.82 -12.53
C SER A 242 15.58 -2.47 -13.03
N ALA A 243 14.69 -1.51 -13.28
CA ALA A 243 15.05 -0.18 -13.78
C ALA A 243 15.73 0.70 -12.71
N MET A 244 15.50 0.43 -11.43
CA MET A 244 16.08 1.22 -10.34
C MET A 244 17.58 0.92 -10.18
N PRO A 245 18.43 1.93 -9.98
CA PRO A 245 19.86 1.71 -9.68
C PRO A 245 20.03 1.10 -8.28
N ASN A 246 21.17 0.47 -8.05
CA ASN A 246 21.56 0.01 -6.71
C ASN A 246 21.58 1.17 -5.72
N GLY A 247 21.17 0.93 -4.49
CA GLY A 247 21.19 1.95 -3.43
C GLY A 247 19.97 1.90 -2.52
N PHE A 248 19.31 3.04 -2.39
CA PHE A 248 18.26 3.24 -1.42
C PHE A 248 16.92 3.52 -2.10
N GLY A 249 15.82 3.13 -1.42
CA GLY A 249 14.46 3.44 -1.84
C GLY A 249 13.78 4.38 -0.83
N LEU A 250 13.35 5.55 -1.27
CA LEU A 250 12.76 6.56 -0.40
C LEU A 250 11.24 6.40 -0.26
N VAL A 251 10.77 6.21 0.96
CA VAL A 251 9.35 6.24 1.33
C VAL A 251 9.04 7.56 2.02
N TRP A 252 8.48 8.48 1.24
CA TRP A 252 8.11 9.82 1.70
C TRP A 252 6.90 10.31 0.92
N ASP A 253 5.99 11.06 1.56
CA ASP A 253 4.85 11.69 0.91
C ASP A 253 4.52 13.03 1.60
N GLY A 254 3.88 13.92 0.86
CA GLY A 254 3.44 15.21 1.36
C GLY A 254 4.22 16.40 0.78
N PRO A 255 3.92 17.63 1.26
CA PRO A 255 4.46 18.83 0.66
C PRO A 255 5.88 19.19 1.09
N SER A 256 6.37 18.67 2.23
CA SER A 256 7.62 19.13 2.84
C SER A 256 8.70 18.07 2.94
N ALA A 257 9.94 18.48 2.73
CA ALA A 257 11.14 17.71 2.97
C ALA A 257 11.50 17.59 4.47
N LEU A 258 10.99 18.47 5.32
CA LEU A 258 11.27 18.46 6.75
C LEU A 258 10.50 17.40 7.51
N THR A 259 9.29 17.05 7.04
CA THR A 259 8.45 16.01 7.68
C THR A 259 7.29 15.63 6.75
N CYS A 260 6.80 14.40 6.89
CA CYS A 260 5.61 13.98 6.16
C CYS A 260 4.34 14.57 6.78
N THR A 261 3.64 15.41 6.05
CA THR A 261 2.41 16.10 6.45
C THR A 261 1.39 16.14 5.33
N GLY A 262 0.17 16.65 5.63
CA GLY A 262 -0.92 16.73 4.67
C GLY A 262 -1.61 15.39 4.46
N VAL A 263 -2.52 15.33 3.49
CA VAL A 263 -3.38 14.15 3.23
C VAL A 263 -2.57 12.86 3.10
N TYR A 264 -1.52 12.89 2.29
CA TYR A 264 -0.71 11.70 2.00
C TYR A 264 0.37 11.46 3.05
N GLY A 265 1.03 12.52 3.53
CA GLY A 265 2.11 12.38 4.51
C GLY A 265 1.62 11.91 5.89
N ASP A 266 0.49 12.44 6.37
CA ASP A 266 -0.07 11.99 7.65
C ASP A 266 -0.59 10.56 7.59
N TYR A 267 -1.08 10.14 6.43
CA TYR A 267 -1.57 8.76 6.24
C TYR A 267 -0.46 7.72 6.37
N LEU A 268 0.81 8.08 6.12
CA LEU A 268 1.96 7.19 6.35
C LEU A 268 2.09 6.70 7.80
N ARG A 269 1.44 7.37 8.76
CA ARG A 269 1.38 6.91 10.16
C ARG A 269 0.59 5.62 10.34
N PHE A 270 -0.21 5.23 9.35
CA PHE A 270 -1.15 4.12 9.45
C PHE A 270 -0.99 3.10 8.34
N ASN A 271 -0.65 3.52 7.12
CA ASN A 271 -0.64 2.63 5.97
C ASN A 271 0.72 1.98 5.72
N ASN A 272 0.67 0.89 4.95
CA ASN A 272 1.84 0.32 4.29
C ASN A 272 1.87 0.84 2.86
N PRO A 273 2.73 1.81 2.52
CA PRO A 273 2.79 2.28 1.14
C PRO A 273 3.40 1.18 0.25
N HIS A 274 2.77 0.89 -0.88
CA HIS A 274 3.20 -0.17 -1.81
C HIS A 274 4.61 0.07 -2.38
N LYS A 275 5.10 1.31 -2.36
CA LYS A 275 6.49 1.64 -2.72
C LYS A 275 7.53 0.97 -1.80
N LEU A 276 7.19 0.69 -0.52
CA LEU A 276 8.07 -0.05 0.38
C LEU A 276 8.29 -1.49 -0.12
N SER A 277 7.22 -2.16 -0.50
CA SER A 277 7.28 -3.51 -1.08
C SER A 277 8.03 -3.54 -2.41
N LEU A 278 7.82 -2.53 -3.25
CA LEU A 278 8.58 -2.32 -4.48
C LEU A 278 10.10 -2.24 -4.20
N TYR A 279 10.52 -1.47 -3.20
CA TYR A 279 11.94 -1.32 -2.89
C TYR A 279 12.55 -2.62 -2.38
N TYR A 280 11.84 -3.39 -1.58
CA TYR A 280 12.27 -4.73 -1.21
C TYR A 280 12.37 -5.65 -2.43
N ALA A 281 11.34 -5.69 -3.29
CA ALA A 281 11.37 -6.47 -4.53
C ALA A 281 12.52 -6.05 -5.45
N SER A 282 12.87 -4.77 -5.44
CA SER A 282 14.01 -4.21 -6.17
C SER A 282 15.37 -4.50 -5.52
N GLY A 283 15.44 -5.06 -4.31
CA GLY A 283 16.69 -5.25 -3.57
C GLY A 283 17.35 -3.93 -3.14
N LEU A 284 16.55 -2.93 -2.80
CA LEU A 284 17.00 -1.62 -2.30
C LEU A 284 16.83 -1.51 -0.80
N VAL A 285 17.75 -0.80 -0.13
CA VAL A 285 17.64 -0.50 1.30
C VAL A 285 16.64 0.65 1.50
N PRO A 286 15.48 0.44 2.16
CA PRO A 286 14.51 1.50 2.35
C PRO A 286 15.00 2.59 3.30
N ILE A 287 14.65 3.84 2.98
CA ILE A 287 14.72 4.99 3.89
C ILE A 287 13.28 5.46 4.10
N VAL A 288 12.82 5.49 5.34
CA VAL A 288 11.45 5.83 5.69
C VAL A 288 11.38 6.98 6.68
N TRP A 289 10.26 7.71 6.69
CA TRP A 289 10.01 8.68 7.75
C TRP A 289 9.88 7.98 9.11
N SER A 290 10.59 8.50 10.13
CA SER A 290 10.69 7.86 11.46
C SER A 290 9.35 7.70 12.19
N LYS A 291 8.34 8.52 11.84
CA LYS A 291 6.99 8.50 12.41
C LYS A 291 5.97 7.76 11.53
N SER A 292 6.42 7.12 10.46
CA SER A 292 5.57 6.26 9.63
C SER A 292 5.32 4.91 10.29
N ALA A 293 4.22 4.25 9.95
CA ALA A 293 3.94 2.87 10.37
C ALA A 293 5.06 1.91 9.92
N ALA A 294 5.61 2.15 8.72
CA ALA A 294 6.73 1.38 8.18
C ALA A 294 7.98 1.41 9.07
N ALA A 295 8.19 2.48 9.85
CA ALA A 295 9.38 2.60 10.71
C ALA A 295 9.47 1.48 11.76
N SER A 296 8.33 0.98 12.27
CA SER A 296 8.30 -0.15 13.20
C SER A 296 8.84 -1.41 12.55
N PHE A 297 8.40 -1.69 11.33
CA PHE A 297 8.85 -2.84 10.55
C PHE A 297 10.35 -2.75 10.24
N ILE A 298 10.81 -1.59 9.76
CA ILE A 298 12.23 -1.33 9.44
C ILE A 298 13.12 -1.55 10.67
N LYS A 299 12.72 -1.02 11.84
CA LYS A 299 13.48 -1.18 13.10
C LYS A 299 13.51 -2.63 13.54
N LYS A 300 12.37 -3.33 13.52
CA LYS A 300 12.25 -4.74 13.90
C LYS A 300 13.10 -5.66 13.03
N THR A 301 13.15 -5.40 11.74
CA THR A 301 13.86 -6.25 10.76
C THR A 301 15.30 -5.79 10.51
N ASN A 302 15.70 -4.63 10.99
CA ASN A 302 16.98 -3.99 10.67
C ASN A 302 17.26 -3.92 9.15
N SER A 303 16.24 -3.67 8.35
CA SER A 303 16.31 -3.75 6.88
C SER A 303 16.45 -2.39 6.17
N GLY A 304 16.55 -1.29 6.92
CA GLY A 304 16.60 0.05 6.33
C GLY A 304 16.90 1.13 7.37
N PHE A 305 16.59 2.37 7.00
CA PHE A 305 16.84 3.54 7.83
C PHE A 305 15.55 4.32 8.10
N CYS A 306 15.53 4.97 9.27
CA CYS A 306 14.44 5.87 9.67
C CYS A 306 15.02 7.27 9.88
N ILE A 307 14.47 8.28 9.20
CA ILE A 307 14.89 9.68 9.31
C ILE A 307 13.71 10.58 9.68
N ASP A 308 13.99 11.67 10.39
CA ASP A 308 12.96 12.65 10.75
C ASP A 308 12.72 13.67 9.64
N SER A 309 13.79 13.99 8.90
CA SER A 309 13.81 15.01 7.84
C SER A 309 14.69 14.55 6.67
N LEU A 310 14.32 14.93 5.44
CA LEU A 310 15.14 14.72 4.27
C LEU A 310 16.41 15.59 4.26
N SER A 311 16.52 16.59 5.13
CA SER A 311 17.79 17.31 5.37
C SER A 311 18.91 16.40 5.88
N ASP A 312 18.55 15.25 6.48
CA ASP A 312 19.51 14.26 6.96
C ASP A 312 19.95 13.24 5.89
N LEU A 313 19.31 13.26 4.71
CA LEU A 313 19.45 12.22 3.70
C LEU A 313 20.89 12.08 3.19
N SER A 314 21.52 13.17 2.79
CA SER A 314 22.91 13.16 2.30
C SER A 314 23.88 12.67 3.38
N ARG A 315 23.76 13.24 4.60
CA ARG A 315 24.60 12.83 5.74
C ARG A 315 24.45 11.35 6.05
N LEU A 316 23.22 10.82 6.05
CA LEU A 316 22.95 9.41 6.28
C LEU A 316 23.71 8.53 5.27
N ILE A 317 23.58 8.85 3.98
CA ILE A 317 24.16 8.05 2.90
C ILE A 317 25.70 8.12 2.92
N GLU A 318 26.25 9.30 3.16
CA GLU A 318 27.71 9.52 3.21
C GLU A 318 28.36 8.86 4.42
N SER A 319 27.68 8.86 5.56
CA SER A 319 28.19 8.25 6.80
C SER A 319 27.94 6.73 6.90
N CYS A 320 27.10 6.18 6.02
CA CYS A 320 26.79 4.74 6.04
C CYS A 320 28.04 3.93 5.69
N SER A 321 28.51 3.10 6.63
CA SER A 321 29.62 2.20 6.38
C SER A 321 29.21 1.02 5.49
N ILE A 322 30.17 0.41 4.79
CA ILE A 322 29.90 -0.77 3.98
C ILE A 322 29.35 -1.92 4.83
N ASN A 323 29.88 -2.14 6.02
CA ASN A 323 29.41 -3.19 6.93
C ASN A 323 27.95 -2.96 7.37
N GLU A 324 27.58 -1.71 7.63
CA GLU A 324 26.19 -1.36 7.96
C GLU A 324 25.25 -1.59 6.77
N TYR A 325 25.65 -1.16 5.58
CA TYR A 325 24.89 -1.38 4.36
C TYR A 325 24.69 -2.88 4.08
N GLU A 326 25.76 -3.68 4.20
CA GLU A 326 25.72 -5.14 4.01
C GLU A 326 24.81 -5.83 5.02
N SER A 327 24.85 -5.42 6.29
CA SER A 327 23.94 -5.93 7.32
C SER A 327 22.48 -5.69 6.96
N LYS A 328 22.15 -4.50 6.43
CA LYS A 328 20.78 -4.18 5.99
C LYS A 328 20.40 -4.95 4.73
N MET A 329 21.31 -5.06 3.77
CA MET A 329 21.08 -5.80 2.53
C MET A 329 20.84 -7.30 2.77
N ALA A 330 21.47 -7.90 3.77
CA ALA A 330 21.19 -9.29 4.15
C ALA A 330 19.72 -9.46 4.59
N ASN A 331 19.21 -8.51 5.37
CA ASN A 331 17.81 -8.51 5.79
C ASN A 331 16.85 -8.13 4.65
N VAL A 332 17.24 -7.18 3.79
CA VAL A 332 16.49 -6.84 2.57
C VAL A 332 16.31 -8.08 1.70
N LYS A 333 17.33 -8.91 1.53
CA LYS A 333 17.26 -10.14 0.71
C LYS A 333 16.24 -11.14 1.27
N LEU A 334 16.20 -11.33 2.59
CA LEU A 334 15.19 -12.19 3.23
C LEU A 334 13.76 -11.69 3.00
N ILE A 335 13.57 -10.38 3.10
CA ILE A 335 12.26 -9.76 2.86
C ILE A 335 11.92 -9.79 1.37
N GLN A 336 12.89 -9.58 0.49
CA GLN A 336 12.73 -9.69 -0.97
C GLN A 336 12.19 -11.07 -1.37
N ASP A 337 12.79 -12.12 -0.83
CA ASP A 337 12.33 -13.50 -1.06
C ASP A 337 10.87 -13.72 -0.63
N ASN A 338 10.45 -13.06 0.43
CA ASN A 338 9.08 -13.13 0.92
C ASN A 338 8.12 -12.33 0.03
N VAL A 339 8.39 -11.03 -0.18
CA VAL A 339 7.47 -10.14 -0.90
C VAL A 339 7.27 -10.55 -2.36
N THR A 340 8.29 -11.11 -3.00
CA THR A 340 8.20 -11.54 -4.41
C THR A 340 7.44 -12.87 -4.61
N LYS A 341 7.16 -13.60 -3.53
CA LYS A 341 6.49 -14.91 -3.56
C LYS A 341 5.10 -14.92 -2.89
N GLY A 342 4.60 -13.75 -2.51
CA GLY A 342 3.26 -13.64 -1.92
C GLY A 342 3.17 -14.12 -0.46
N TYR A 343 4.27 -14.07 0.28
CA TYR A 343 4.36 -14.62 1.63
C TYR A 343 3.40 -13.94 2.61
N TYR A 344 3.30 -12.61 2.55
CA TYR A 344 2.56 -11.85 3.56
C TYR A 344 1.06 -12.08 3.47
N LEU A 345 0.48 -12.03 2.27
CA LEU A 345 -0.94 -12.31 2.10
C LEU A 345 -1.25 -13.79 2.34
N LYS A 346 -0.39 -14.71 1.88
CA LYS A 346 -0.55 -16.14 2.19
C LYS A 346 -0.57 -16.41 3.69
N LYS A 347 0.34 -15.76 4.45
CA LYS A 347 0.38 -15.85 5.92
C LYS A 347 -0.93 -15.34 6.53
N ALA A 348 -1.41 -14.16 6.09
CA ALA A 348 -2.64 -13.57 6.62
C ALA A 348 -3.88 -14.44 6.34
N ILE A 349 -4.00 -15.00 5.13
CA ILE A 349 -5.11 -15.90 4.79
C ILE A 349 -5.03 -17.23 5.57
N ASN A 350 -3.83 -17.79 5.75
CA ASN A 350 -3.66 -18.99 6.58
C ASN A 350 -4.03 -18.74 8.05
N GLU A 351 -3.80 -17.52 8.55
CA GLU A 351 -4.26 -17.13 9.88
C GLU A 351 -5.79 -17.04 9.94
N VAL A 352 -6.45 -16.53 8.89
CA VAL A 352 -7.92 -16.61 8.79
C VAL A 352 -8.36 -18.06 8.90
N PHE A 353 -7.79 -18.98 8.10
CA PHE A 353 -8.17 -20.39 8.14
C PHE A 353 -7.99 -21.01 9.53
N SER A 354 -6.91 -20.69 10.23
CA SER A 354 -6.65 -21.24 11.57
C SER A 354 -7.61 -20.73 12.65
N ARG A 355 -8.17 -19.54 12.47
CA ARG A 355 -9.12 -18.92 13.41
C ARG A 355 -10.58 -19.29 13.10
N THR A 356 -10.84 -19.89 11.94
CA THR A 356 -12.19 -20.30 11.50
C THR A 356 -12.48 -21.78 11.77
N GLN A 357 -11.47 -22.56 12.12
CA GLN A 357 -11.60 -23.95 12.57
C GLN A 357 -11.91 -24.03 14.07
#